data_635787a6d9f80ccdb31129f8b597666d
#
_entry.id   635787a6d9f80ccdb31129f8b597666d
#
_cell.length_a   1.000
_cell.length_b   1.000
_cell.length_c   1.000
_cell.angle_alpha   90.00
_cell.angle_beta   90.00
_cell.angle_gamma   90.00
#
_symmetry.space_group_name_H-M   'P 1'
#
loop_
_entity.id
_entity.type
_entity.pdbx_description
1 polymer ?
#
loop_
_entity_poly.entity_id
_entity_poly.type
_entity_poly.pdbx_seq_one_letter_code
_entity_poly.pdbx_strand_id
1 'polypeptide(L)'
;MFSMNASPALRFDSHWQRGTVALLLALLATASISHAADRPLLEGGGVTVTTADAEADMQQAPAKAREQALAKPEVLRSRIENIYLRRALALQAERNGLTHNSAVQYKMAAARENVLVDAEMERIAQSALPDKAAIDKLARATYKAEPERFATPALTRARHILIKGNDAQAHAKAEKLLAELKSGADFEELARKNSADPGSAAKGGDLGLFPKGRMVPAFDAALEQLQRPQDLSGIVPSQFGLHIIRLEERVPATSKPYEEVQAQLHAEATAKVLKNAQTREIERLRAQATGDEERLQAFIAAQKNAAPTPEHK
;
A
#
# COMPACT_ATOMS: atom_id res chain seq x y z
N MET A 1 16.75 -38.92 -14.56
CA MET A 1 18.16 -38.60 -14.80
C MET A 1 18.23 -37.86 -16.13
N PHE A 2 17.97 -36.55 -16.12
CA PHE A 2 18.01 -35.67 -17.29
C PHE A 2 19.21 -34.75 -17.15
N SER A 3 20.14 -34.92 -18.05
CA SER A 3 21.36 -34.13 -18.19
C SER A 3 21.00 -32.75 -18.71
N MET A 4 21.27 -31.70 -17.93
CA MET A 4 21.21 -30.31 -18.39
C MET A 4 22.43 -30.01 -19.25
N ASN A 5 22.22 -29.96 -20.57
CA ASN A 5 23.18 -29.42 -21.50
C ASN A 5 23.22 -27.89 -21.37
N ALA A 6 24.40 -27.38 -21.10
CA ALA A 6 24.69 -25.97 -21.02
C ALA A 6 24.47 -25.30 -22.39
N SER A 7 23.71 -24.24 -22.40
CA SER A 7 23.54 -23.38 -23.58
C SER A 7 24.84 -22.69 -23.96
N PRO A 8 25.17 -22.61 -25.26
CA PRO A 8 26.37 -21.90 -25.70
C PRO A 8 26.20 -20.40 -25.46
N ALA A 9 27.05 -19.83 -24.63
CA ALA A 9 27.17 -18.40 -24.46
C ALA A 9 27.51 -17.72 -25.81
N LEU A 10 26.76 -16.69 -26.16
CA LEU A 10 27.06 -15.84 -27.31
C LEU A 10 28.50 -15.32 -27.17
N ARG A 11 29.35 -15.59 -28.17
CA ARG A 11 30.71 -15.09 -28.22
C ARG A 11 30.65 -13.60 -28.60
N PHE A 12 31.11 -12.76 -27.67
CA PHE A 12 31.42 -11.36 -27.96
C PHE A 12 32.92 -11.30 -28.30
N ASP A 13 33.25 -10.94 -29.52
CA ASP A 13 34.64 -10.70 -29.95
C ASP A 13 35.17 -9.45 -29.20
N SER A 14 36.19 -9.69 -28.42
CA SER A 14 36.90 -8.69 -27.63
C SER A 14 37.97 -7.98 -28.44
N HIS A 15 37.60 -7.07 -29.32
CA HIS A 15 38.55 -6.14 -29.93
C HIS A 15 38.46 -4.76 -29.30
N TRP A 16 39.00 -4.62 -28.11
CA TRP A 16 39.39 -3.32 -27.55
C TRP A 16 40.90 -3.36 -27.28
N GLN A 17 41.67 -2.96 -28.28
CA GLN A 17 43.09 -2.58 -28.05
C GLN A 17 43.27 -1.07 -28.22
N ARG A 18 43.70 -0.49 -27.14
CA ARG A 18 44.56 0.70 -26.90
C ARG A 18 44.97 1.55 -28.12
N GLY A 19 44.64 2.82 -28.10
CA GLY A 19 45.15 3.87 -29.02
C GLY A 19 45.06 5.25 -28.38
N THR A 20 46.14 5.61 -27.76
CA THR A 20 46.74 6.93 -27.44
C THR A 20 46.00 8.23 -27.79
N VAL A 21 46.03 9.08 -26.79
CA VAL A 21 45.76 10.54 -26.71
C VAL A 21 46.37 11.32 -27.87
N ALA A 22 45.57 12.20 -28.49
CA ALA A 22 46.02 13.45 -29.08
C ALA A 22 44.89 14.49 -28.99
N LEU A 23 45.23 15.57 -28.30
CA LEU A 23 44.50 16.84 -28.16
C LEU A 23 44.54 17.58 -29.50
N LEU A 24 43.40 18.09 -30.02
CA LEU A 24 43.34 19.39 -30.75
C LEU A 24 41.92 19.76 -31.18
N LEU A 25 41.54 20.96 -30.70
CA LEU A 25 40.64 21.97 -31.28
C LEU A 25 39.14 21.72 -31.45
N ALA A 26 38.42 22.44 -30.62
CA ALA A 26 37.02 22.84 -30.77
C ALA A 26 36.80 23.53 -32.13
N LEU A 27 35.73 23.10 -32.83
CA LEU A 27 34.74 23.91 -33.52
C LEU A 27 33.74 23.01 -34.24
N LEU A 28 32.42 23.33 -34.13
CA LEU A 28 31.31 22.73 -34.89
C LEU A 28 30.88 21.32 -34.52
N ALA A 29 30.20 21.19 -33.38
CA ALA A 29 29.43 19.98 -33.02
C ALA A 29 27.95 20.33 -32.85
N THR A 30 27.27 20.69 -33.96
CA THR A 30 25.81 20.85 -33.97
C THR A 30 25.11 19.95 -35.01
N ALA A 31 25.66 18.78 -35.30
CA ALA A 31 25.07 17.85 -36.26
C ALA A 31 25.36 16.37 -35.98
N SER A 32 25.41 15.91 -34.72
CA SER A 32 25.76 14.51 -34.46
C SER A 32 24.93 13.81 -33.39
N ILE A 33 23.82 14.35 -32.92
CA ILE A 33 22.99 13.71 -31.88
C ILE A 33 21.97 12.71 -32.48
N SER A 34 21.67 12.80 -33.79
CA SER A 34 20.67 11.97 -34.45
C SER A 34 21.13 10.55 -34.85
N HIS A 35 22.45 10.25 -34.84
CA HIS A 35 22.97 8.96 -35.32
C HIS A 35 23.34 7.94 -34.23
N ALA A 36 23.34 8.33 -32.97
CA ALA A 36 23.66 7.41 -31.88
C ALA A 36 22.47 6.51 -31.48
N ALA A 37 21.24 6.97 -31.73
CA ALA A 37 20.01 6.27 -31.35
C ALA A 37 19.72 5.03 -32.21
N ASP A 38 20.35 4.90 -33.37
CA ASP A 38 20.01 3.89 -34.41
C ASP A 38 21.09 2.80 -34.55
N ARG A 39 22.09 2.78 -33.66
CA ARG A 39 23.14 1.75 -33.72
C ARG A 39 22.63 0.44 -33.14
N PRO A 40 22.84 -0.71 -33.83
CA PRO A 40 22.48 -2.00 -33.32
C PRO A 40 23.31 -2.35 -32.06
N LEU A 41 22.60 -2.74 -31.00
CA LEU A 41 23.19 -3.32 -29.78
C LEU A 41 23.33 -4.83 -29.88
N LEU A 42 22.38 -5.49 -30.55
CA LEU A 42 22.38 -6.90 -30.91
C LEU A 42 21.77 -7.06 -32.30
N GLU A 43 22.35 -7.98 -33.07
CA GLU A 43 21.89 -8.29 -34.42
C GLU A 43 22.08 -9.77 -34.73
N GLY A 44 21.09 -10.41 -35.42
CA GLY A 44 21.17 -11.79 -35.85
C GLY A 44 19.81 -12.32 -36.31
N GLY A 45 19.82 -13.33 -37.18
CA GLY A 45 18.60 -14.04 -37.60
C GLY A 45 17.51 -13.16 -38.28
N GLY A 46 17.87 -11.96 -38.75
CA GLY A 46 16.91 -10.98 -39.29
C GLY A 46 16.25 -10.08 -38.23
N VAL A 47 16.80 -10.06 -37.03
CA VAL A 47 16.36 -9.21 -35.90
C VAL A 47 17.48 -8.26 -35.52
N THR A 48 17.11 -7.01 -35.29
CA THR A 48 18.00 -5.97 -34.76
C THR A 48 17.39 -5.38 -33.51
N VAL A 49 18.21 -5.16 -32.48
CA VAL A 49 17.85 -4.42 -31.26
C VAL A 49 18.73 -3.18 -31.21
N THR A 50 18.12 -2.01 -31.19
CA THR A 50 18.80 -0.71 -31.18
C THR A 50 18.89 -0.11 -29.78
N THR A 51 19.64 0.97 -29.63
CA THR A 51 19.68 1.79 -28.43
C THR A 51 18.28 2.31 -28.09
N ALA A 52 17.53 2.77 -29.10
CA ALA A 52 16.15 3.26 -28.90
C ALA A 52 15.22 2.17 -28.34
N ASP A 53 15.38 0.93 -28.78
CA ASP A 53 14.59 -0.20 -28.25
C ASP A 53 14.88 -0.46 -26.77
N ALA A 54 16.16 -0.42 -26.39
CA ALA A 54 16.57 -0.60 -25.01
C ALA A 54 16.09 0.56 -24.12
N GLU A 55 16.14 1.79 -24.59
CA GLU A 55 15.62 2.95 -23.90
C GLU A 55 14.10 2.87 -23.72
N ALA A 56 13.36 2.50 -24.75
CA ALA A 56 11.91 2.33 -24.67
C ALA A 56 11.51 1.22 -23.67
N ASP A 57 12.22 0.09 -23.67
CA ASP A 57 12.01 -0.99 -22.70
C ASP A 57 12.30 -0.51 -21.27
N MET A 58 13.37 0.28 -21.09
CA MET A 58 13.73 0.85 -19.81
C MET A 58 12.69 1.89 -19.31
N GLN A 59 12.12 2.70 -20.18
CA GLN A 59 11.09 3.67 -19.82
C GLN A 59 9.81 3.00 -19.32
N GLN A 60 9.45 1.85 -19.87
CA GLN A 60 8.28 1.08 -19.44
C GLN A 60 8.52 0.24 -18.18
N ALA A 61 9.79 0.05 -17.78
CA ALA A 61 10.12 -0.71 -16.59
C ALA A 61 9.72 0.03 -15.30
N PRO A 62 9.25 -0.68 -14.24
CA PRO A 62 9.05 -0.11 -12.92
C PRO A 62 10.32 0.60 -12.41
N ALA A 63 10.18 1.70 -11.67
CA ALA A 63 11.30 2.53 -11.20
C ALA A 63 12.41 1.71 -10.52
N LYS A 64 12.04 0.79 -9.64
CA LYS A 64 12.99 -0.12 -8.95
C LYS A 64 13.77 -1.03 -9.92
N ALA A 65 13.09 -1.56 -10.95
CA ALA A 65 13.73 -2.41 -11.95
C ALA A 65 14.67 -1.60 -12.85
N ARG A 66 14.32 -0.36 -13.16
CA ARG A 66 15.15 0.58 -13.90
C ARG A 66 16.42 0.95 -13.12
N GLU A 67 16.27 1.27 -11.84
CA GLU A 67 17.41 1.55 -10.95
C GLU A 67 18.35 0.35 -10.86
N GLN A 68 17.83 -0.87 -10.69
CA GLN A 68 18.64 -2.09 -10.67
C GLN A 68 19.39 -2.35 -11.99
N ALA A 69 18.73 -2.10 -13.13
CA ALA A 69 19.35 -2.26 -14.44
C ALA A 69 20.49 -1.24 -14.68
N LEU A 70 20.32 0.00 -14.18
CA LEU A 70 21.38 1.02 -14.27
C LEU A 70 22.54 0.76 -13.31
N ALA A 71 22.28 0.15 -12.15
CA ALA A 71 23.30 -0.17 -11.17
C ALA A 71 24.16 -1.40 -11.55
N LYS A 72 23.62 -2.29 -12.40
CA LYS A 72 24.23 -3.59 -12.72
C LYS A 72 24.25 -3.84 -14.22
N PRO A 73 25.41 -3.68 -14.89
CA PRO A 73 25.54 -3.85 -16.34
C PRO A 73 25.03 -5.22 -16.85
N GLU A 74 25.17 -6.27 -16.07
CA GLU A 74 24.68 -7.61 -16.42
C GLU A 74 23.14 -7.67 -16.50
N VAL A 75 22.43 -6.90 -15.65
CA VAL A 75 20.97 -6.83 -15.69
C VAL A 75 20.51 -6.11 -16.97
N LEU A 76 21.16 -5.00 -17.32
CA LEU A 76 20.86 -4.28 -18.55
C LEU A 76 21.14 -5.14 -19.79
N ARG A 77 22.26 -5.85 -19.82
CA ARG A 77 22.59 -6.81 -20.88
C ARG A 77 21.51 -7.87 -21.03
N SER A 78 21.13 -8.52 -19.94
CA SER A 78 20.08 -9.54 -19.95
C SER A 78 18.73 -8.99 -20.47
N ARG A 79 18.38 -7.74 -20.16
CA ARG A 79 17.18 -7.09 -20.72
C ARG A 79 17.27 -6.93 -22.22
N ILE A 80 18.42 -6.48 -22.75
CA ILE A 80 18.64 -6.32 -24.19
C ILE A 80 18.57 -7.68 -24.91
N GLU A 81 19.19 -8.72 -24.33
CA GLU A 81 19.10 -10.09 -24.84
C GLU A 81 17.64 -10.60 -24.85
N ASN A 82 16.86 -10.30 -23.84
CA ASN A 82 15.44 -10.67 -23.78
C ASN A 82 14.60 -9.95 -24.88
N ILE A 83 14.91 -8.68 -25.20
CA ILE A 83 14.28 -7.99 -26.35
C ILE A 83 14.58 -8.76 -27.64
N TYR A 84 15.86 -9.12 -27.87
CA TYR A 84 16.27 -9.88 -29.05
C TYR A 84 15.56 -11.22 -29.12
N LEU A 85 15.58 -12.03 -28.06
CA LEU A 85 14.96 -13.35 -28.02
C LEU A 85 13.44 -13.27 -28.28
N ARG A 86 12.75 -12.31 -27.66
CA ARG A 86 11.32 -12.08 -27.90
C ARG A 86 11.02 -11.78 -29.37
N ARG A 87 11.81 -10.90 -30.00
CA ARG A 87 11.66 -10.55 -31.43
C ARG A 87 11.99 -11.72 -32.33
N ALA A 88 13.06 -12.47 -32.06
CA ALA A 88 13.47 -13.61 -32.82
C ALA A 88 12.40 -14.73 -32.80
N LEU A 89 11.85 -15.02 -31.63
CA LEU A 89 10.75 -15.99 -31.48
C LEU A 89 9.47 -15.52 -32.18
N ALA A 90 9.14 -14.22 -32.10
CA ALA A 90 8.01 -13.65 -32.78
C ALA A 90 8.16 -13.79 -34.31
N LEU A 91 9.32 -13.45 -34.86
CA LEU A 91 9.63 -13.61 -36.27
C LEU A 91 9.55 -15.08 -36.72
N GLN A 92 10.04 -16.01 -35.87
CA GLN A 92 9.89 -17.43 -36.15
C GLN A 92 8.44 -17.89 -36.15
N ALA A 93 7.63 -17.39 -35.21
CA ALA A 93 6.19 -17.68 -35.16
C ALA A 93 5.44 -17.15 -36.39
N GLU A 94 5.81 -15.97 -36.90
CA GLU A 94 5.27 -15.41 -38.15
C GLU A 94 5.62 -16.30 -39.36
N ARG A 95 6.91 -16.71 -39.49
CA ARG A 95 7.37 -17.62 -40.55
C ARG A 95 6.67 -18.98 -40.50
N ASN A 96 6.32 -19.44 -39.31
CA ASN A 96 5.57 -20.69 -39.13
C ASN A 96 4.05 -20.50 -39.30
N GLY A 97 3.58 -19.33 -39.75
CA GLY A 97 2.19 -19.06 -40.04
C GLY A 97 1.26 -18.93 -38.83
N LEU A 98 1.82 -18.80 -37.60
CA LEU A 98 0.99 -18.70 -36.39
C LEU A 98 0.11 -17.45 -36.37
N THR A 99 0.45 -16.41 -37.15
CA THR A 99 -0.38 -15.22 -37.35
C THR A 99 -1.70 -15.50 -38.07
N HIS A 100 -1.82 -16.64 -38.76
CA HIS A 100 -3.07 -17.05 -39.40
C HIS A 100 -3.96 -17.91 -38.50
N ASN A 101 -3.46 -18.30 -37.32
CA ASN A 101 -4.27 -19.03 -36.35
C ASN A 101 -5.31 -18.10 -35.71
N SER A 102 -6.58 -18.44 -35.76
CA SER A 102 -7.68 -17.60 -35.28
C SER A 102 -7.58 -17.25 -33.79
N ALA A 103 -7.12 -18.21 -32.95
CA ALA A 103 -6.92 -17.95 -31.53
C ALA A 103 -5.75 -16.98 -31.26
N VAL A 104 -4.70 -17.03 -32.09
CA VAL A 104 -3.57 -16.10 -32.03
C VAL A 104 -4.02 -14.70 -32.47
N GLN A 105 -4.76 -14.63 -33.61
CA GLN A 105 -5.33 -13.37 -34.11
C GLN A 105 -6.20 -12.69 -33.05
N TYR A 106 -7.11 -13.44 -32.42
CA TYR A 106 -7.94 -12.91 -31.34
C TYR A 106 -7.11 -12.35 -30.19
N LYS A 107 -6.09 -13.10 -29.72
CA LYS A 107 -5.19 -12.64 -28.63
C LYS A 107 -4.42 -11.40 -29.02
N MET A 108 -3.95 -11.30 -30.27
CA MET A 108 -3.24 -10.11 -30.76
C MET A 108 -4.17 -8.89 -30.80
N ALA A 109 -5.41 -9.07 -31.30
CA ALA A 109 -6.42 -8.01 -31.31
C ALA A 109 -6.74 -7.53 -29.88
N ALA A 110 -7.02 -8.45 -28.96
CA ALA A 110 -7.29 -8.13 -27.57
C ALA A 110 -6.10 -7.44 -26.89
N ALA A 111 -4.87 -7.87 -27.14
CA ALA A 111 -3.67 -7.22 -26.60
C ALA A 111 -3.53 -5.77 -27.10
N ARG A 112 -3.77 -5.54 -28.40
CA ARG A 112 -3.80 -4.19 -28.99
C ARG A 112 -4.88 -3.32 -28.36
N GLU A 113 -6.10 -3.85 -28.21
CA GLU A 113 -7.21 -3.15 -27.57
C GLU A 113 -6.87 -2.75 -26.13
N ASN A 114 -6.30 -3.65 -25.33
CA ASN A 114 -5.90 -3.36 -23.97
C ASN A 114 -4.89 -2.20 -23.90
N VAL A 115 -3.87 -2.20 -24.76
CA VAL A 115 -2.89 -1.11 -24.82
C VAL A 115 -3.55 0.23 -25.16
N LEU A 116 -4.50 0.24 -26.09
CA LEU A 116 -5.23 1.46 -26.46
C LEU A 116 -6.18 1.91 -25.34
N VAL A 117 -6.84 0.98 -24.66
CA VAL A 117 -7.70 1.29 -23.50
C VAL A 117 -6.87 1.92 -22.38
N ASP A 118 -5.73 1.32 -22.02
CA ASP A 118 -4.85 1.86 -20.99
C ASP A 118 -4.37 3.28 -21.32
N ALA A 119 -3.93 3.49 -22.58
CA ALA A 119 -3.49 4.80 -23.05
C ALA A 119 -4.63 5.85 -23.03
N GLU A 120 -5.84 5.46 -23.43
CA GLU A 120 -6.99 6.37 -23.42
C GLU A 120 -7.45 6.68 -21.99
N MET A 121 -7.45 5.70 -21.08
CA MET A 121 -7.75 5.93 -19.67
C MET A 121 -6.74 6.89 -19.02
N GLU A 122 -5.46 6.77 -19.36
CA GLU A 122 -4.43 7.71 -18.91
C GLU A 122 -4.66 9.12 -19.46
N ARG A 123 -4.96 9.24 -20.75
CA ARG A 123 -5.28 10.52 -21.40
C ARG A 123 -6.50 11.20 -20.74
N ILE A 124 -7.57 10.43 -20.47
CA ILE A 124 -8.77 10.92 -19.77
C ILE A 124 -8.41 11.41 -18.38
N ALA A 125 -7.61 10.63 -17.64
CA ALA A 125 -7.15 10.99 -16.31
C ALA A 125 -6.37 12.32 -16.35
N GLN A 126 -5.37 12.43 -17.22
CA GLN A 126 -4.56 13.63 -17.36
C GLN A 126 -5.38 14.87 -17.74
N SER A 127 -6.33 14.72 -18.69
CA SER A 127 -7.20 15.84 -19.11
C SER A 127 -8.19 16.28 -18.03
N ALA A 128 -8.49 15.41 -17.07
CA ALA A 128 -9.40 15.68 -15.95
C ALA A 128 -8.69 16.23 -14.72
N LEU A 129 -7.34 16.28 -14.72
CA LEU A 129 -6.57 16.73 -13.57
C LEU A 129 -6.85 18.20 -13.27
N PRO A 130 -7.43 18.54 -12.09
CA PRO A 130 -7.70 19.92 -11.71
C PRO A 130 -6.40 20.64 -11.34
N ASP A 131 -6.48 21.95 -11.30
CA ASP A 131 -5.40 22.76 -10.76
C ASP A 131 -5.20 22.53 -9.24
N LYS A 132 -4.05 22.96 -8.75
CA LYS A 132 -3.69 22.78 -7.33
C LYS A 132 -4.69 23.41 -6.37
N ALA A 133 -5.28 24.56 -6.75
CA ALA A 133 -6.24 25.28 -5.91
C ALA A 133 -7.57 24.51 -5.79
N ALA A 134 -8.03 23.91 -6.89
CA ALA A 134 -9.23 23.06 -6.87
C ALA A 134 -9.00 21.77 -6.05
N ILE A 135 -7.83 21.15 -6.14
CA ILE A 135 -7.46 20.01 -5.30
C ILE A 135 -7.44 20.40 -3.82
N ASP A 136 -6.80 21.54 -3.46
CA ASP A 136 -6.80 22.01 -2.06
C ASP A 136 -8.21 22.27 -1.53
N LYS A 137 -9.07 22.85 -2.35
CA LYS A 137 -10.49 23.07 -1.98
C LYS A 137 -11.21 21.76 -1.69
N LEU A 138 -11.00 20.72 -2.52
CA LEU A 138 -11.58 19.40 -2.31
C LEU A 138 -11.03 18.73 -1.05
N ALA A 139 -9.72 18.80 -0.83
CA ALA A 139 -9.06 18.27 0.35
C ALA A 139 -9.58 18.91 1.64
N ARG A 140 -9.70 20.24 1.68
CA ARG A 140 -10.28 20.97 2.82
C ARG A 140 -11.75 20.63 3.04
N ALA A 141 -12.51 20.41 1.96
CA ALA A 141 -13.90 19.99 2.08
C ALA A 141 -14.00 18.59 2.72
N THR A 142 -13.16 17.65 2.32
CA THR A 142 -13.07 16.31 2.93
C THR A 142 -12.66 16.40 4.41
N TYR A 143 -11.65 17.20 4.73
CA TYR A 143 -11.20 17.42 6.11
C TYR A 143 -12.34 17.93 7.03
N LYS A 144 -13.14 18.85 6.52
CA LYS A 144 -14.29 19.39 7.26
C LYS A 144 -15.47 18.43 7.37
N ALA A 145 -15.68 17.62 6.33
CA ALA A 145 -16.81 16.70 6.27
C ALA A 145 -16.59 15.42 7.11
N GLU A 146 -15.34 15.05 7.34
CA GLU A 146 -14.96 13.78 7.96
C GLU A 146 -14.05 13.99 9.19
N PRO A 147 -14.44 14.81 10.21
CA PRO A 147 -13.58 15.18 11.33
C PRO A 147 -13.11 13.97 12.16
N GLU A 148 -13.93 12.94 12.22
CA GLU A 148 -13.63 11.70 12.96
C GLU A 148 -12.38 10.98 12.44
N ARG A 149 -12.06 11.11 11.15
CA ARG A 149 -10.86 10.51 10.55
C ARG A 149 -9.57 11.07 11.11
N PHE A 150 -9.61 12.27 11.63
CA PHE A 150 -8.45 13.04 12.08
C PHE A 150 -8.43 13.19 13.60
N ALA A 151 -9.49 12.70 14.26
CA ALA A 151 -9.57 12.73 15.70
C ALA A 151 -8.56 11.77 16.34
N THR A 152 -7.87 12.27 17.35
CA THR A 152 -7.11 11.47 18.29
C THR A 152 -7.98 11.33 19.53
N PRO A 153 -8.32 10.11 19.98
CA PRO A 153 -9.21 9.92 21.12
C PRO A 153 -8.60 10.52 22.40
N ALA A 154 -9.48 10.93 23.31
CA ALA A 154 -9.06 11.25 24.67
C ALA A 154 -8.47 10.00 25.33
N LEU A 155 -7.35 10.17 26.02
CA LEU A 155 -6.69 9.09 26.75
C LEU A 155 -6.67 9.44 28.25
N THR A 156 -6.73 8.41 29.07
CA THR A 156 -6.59 8.53 30.52
C THR A 156 -5.47 7.62 30.96
N ARG A 157 -4.63 8.09 31.87
CA ARG A 157 -3.67 7.29 32.62
C ARG A 157 -4.17 7.13 34.03
N ALA A 158 -4.20 5.91 34.51
CA ALA A 158 -4.61 5.59 35.86
C ALA A 158 -3.71 4.53 36.48
N ARG A 159 -3.67 4.50 37.79
CA ARG A 159 -3.15 3.37 38.57
C ARG A 159 -4.29 2.66 39.24
N HIS A 160 -4.12 1.37 39.50
CA HIS A 160 -5.06 0.63 40.33
C HIS A 160 -4.39 -0.38 41.24
N ILE A 161 -5.11 -0.72 42.30
CA ILE A 161 -4.83 -1.86 43.16
C ILE A 161 -6.00 -2.82 43.03
N LEU A 162 -5.76 -4.04 42.54
CA LEU A 162 -6.75 -5.09 42.44
C LEU A 162 -6.65 -6.01 43.68
N ILE A 163 -7.74 -6.15 44.40
CA ILE A 163 -7.91 -7.12 45.46
C ILE A 163 -8.79 -8.25 44.94
N LYS A 164 -8.23 -9.45 44.90
CA LYS A 164 -8.97 -10.63 44.38
C LYS A 164 -10.09 -11.05 45.31
N GLY A 165 -11.26 -11.36 44.75
CA GLY A 165 -12.45 -11.74 45.49
C GLY A 165 -13.40 -10.57 45.77
N ASN A 166 -14.57 -10.89 46.32
CA ASN A 166 -15.62 -9.94 46.69
C ASN A 166 -16.32 -10.35 48.02
N ASP A 167 -15.59 -11.09 48.85
CA ASP A 167 -16.05 -11.53 50.18
C ASP A 167 -15.70 -10.49 51.27
N ALA A 168 -16.15 -10.74 52.48
CA ALA A 168 -15.91 -9.86 53.60
C ALA A 168 -14.41 -9.60 53.87
N GLN A 169 -13.54 -10.58 53.60
CA GLN A 169 -12.10 -10.45 53.78
C GLN A 169 -11.48 -9.54 52.72
N ALA A 170 -11.91 -9.70 51.49
CA ALA A 170 -11.48 -8.82 50.39
C ALA A 170 -11.92 -7.37 50.64
N HIS A 171 -13.17 -7.16 51.09
CA HIS A 171 -13.66 -5.84 51.46
C HIS A 171 -12.85 -5.22 52.60
N ALA A 172 -12.63 -5.94 53.71
CA ALA A 172 -11.83 -5.44 54.82
C ALA A 172 -10.40 -5.07 54.40
N LYS A 173 -9.77 -5.86 53.52
CA LYS A 173 -8.46 -5.53 52.93
C LYS A 173 -8.52 -4.27 52.07
N ALA A 174 -9.53 -4.12 51.24
CA ALA A 174 -9.71 -2.97 50.37
C ALA A 174 -9.95 -1.69 51.17
N GLU A 175 -10.77 -1.75 52.22
CA GLU A 175 -11.03 -0.63 53.14
C GLU A 175 -9.75 -0.17 53.87
N LYS A 176 -8.96 -1.12 54.36
CA LYS A 176 -7.68 -0.84 55.00
C LYS A 176 -6.72 -0.12 54.04
N LEU A 177 -6.54 -0.65 52.83
CA LEU A 177 -5.67 -0.04 51.80
C LEU A 177 -6.16 1.34 51.41
N LEU A 178 -7.47 1.53 51.24
CA LEU A 178 -8.05 2.84 50.91
C LEU A 178 -7.84 3.84 52.04
N ALA A 179 -7.94 3.43 53.32
CA ALA A 179 -7.66 4.28 54.46
C ALA A 179 -6.18 4.68 54.54
N GLU A 180 -5.26 3.74 54.28
CA GLU A 180 -3.81 4.03 54.19
C GLU A 180 -3.52 5.04 53.07
N LEU A 181 -4.10 4.86 51.88
CA LEU A 181 -3.95 5.80 50.75
C LEU A 181 -4.50 7.19 51.09
N LYS A 182 -5.66 7.27 51.75
CA LYS A 182 -6.25 8.55 52.20
C LYS A 182 -5.42 9.24 53.27
N SER A 183 -4.64 8.49 54.05
CA SER A 183 -3.68 9.04 55.03
C SER A 183 -2.32 9.39 54.44
N GLY A 184 -2.13 9.24 53.10
CA GLY A 184 -0.92 9.68 52.41
C GLY A 184 0.11 8.59 52.15
N ALA A 185 -0.26 7.31 52.32
CA ALA A 185 0.63 6.20 51.94
C ALA A 185 0.91 6.21 50.42
N ASP A 186 2.11 5.72 50.07
CA ASP A 186 2.52 5.63 48.64
C ASP A 186 1.72 4.58 47.92
N PHE A 187 1.02 5.04 46.87
CA PHE A 187 0.14 4.19 46.05
C PHE A 187 0.93 3.09 45.34
N GLU A 188 2.10 3.41 44.81
CA GLU A 188 2.90 2.47 44.01
C GLU A 188 3.44 1.36 44.89
N GLU A 189 3.90 1.70 46.11
CA GLU A 189 4.34 0.69 47.06
C GLU A 189 3.20 -0.25 47.48
N LEU A 190 2.03 0.32 47.82
CA LEU A 190 0.87 -0.48 48.18
C LEU A 190 0.40 -1.36 47.00
N ALA A 191 0.43 -0.85 45.79
CA ALA A 191 0.11 -1.63 44.60
C ALA A 191 1.10 -2.79 44.40
N ARG A 192 2.42 -2.53 44.49
CA ARG A 192 3.43 -3.60 44.34
C ARG A 192 3.27 -4.70 45.40
N LYS A 193 2.88 -4.34 46.61
CA LYS A 193 2.77 -5.27 47.75
C LYS A 193 1.45 -6.04 47.75
N ASN A 194 0.35 -5.42 47.27
CA ASN A 194 -0.99 -5.90 47.55
C ASN A 194 -1.85 -6.18 46.31
N SER A 195 -1.51 -5.62 45.15
CA SER A 195 -2.30 -5.79 43.93
C SER A 195 -2.18 -7.21 43.36
N ALA A 196 -3.32 -7.80 43.06
CA ALA A 196 -3.43 -9.09 42.40
C ALA A 196 -3.41 -9.00 40.90
N ASP A 197 -3.24 -7.80 40.31
CA ASP A 197 -3.10 -7.63 38.88
C ASP A 197 -1.67 -7.88 38.39
N PRO A 198 -1.39 -8.99 37.70
CA PRO A 198 -0.04 -9.33 37.27
C PRO A 198 0.52 -8.36 36.21
N GLY A 199 -0.35 -7.62 35.49
CA GLY A 199 0.02 -6.72 34.42
C GLY A 199 0.58 -5.39 34.91
N SER A 200 0.09 -4.90 36.06
CA SER A 200 0.41 -3.57 36.56
C SER A 200 1.05 -3.56 37.97
N ALA A 201 0.87 -4.61 38.79
CA ALA A 201 1.38 -4.62 40.18
C ALA A 201 2.86 -4.25 40.29
N ALA A 202 3.73 -4.89 39.50
CA ALA A 202 5.18 -4.63 39.49
C ALA A 202 5.53 -3.20 39.05
N LYS A 203 4.63 -2.54 38.30
CA LYS A 203 4.74 -1.14 37.85
C LYS A 203 4.05 -0.16 38.81
N GLY A 204 3.75 -0.59 40.05
CA GLY A 204 3.03 0.23 41.03
C GLY A 204 1.59 0.51 40.64
N GLY A 205 0.94 -0.44 39.96
CA GLY A 205 -0.45 -0.36 39.51
C GLY A 205 -0.67 0.45 38.24
N ASP A 206 0.37 0.91 37.52
CA ASP A 206 0.26 1.77 36.34
C ASP A 206 -0.28 1.00 35.13
N LEU A 207 -1.39 1.49 34.59
CA LEU A 207 -2.08 0.94 33.42
C LEU A 207 -1.66 1.58 32.10
N GLY A 208 -0.79 2.63 32.17
CA GLY A 208 -0.43 3.46 31.01
C GLY A 208 -1.60 4.32 30.52
N LEU A 209 -1.44 4.89 29.34
CA LEU A 209 -2.50 5.65 28.67
C LEU A 209 -3.45 4.70 27.92
N PHE A 210 -4.76 4.87 28.12
CA PHE A 210 -5.79 4.09 27.44
C PHE A 210 -7.01 4.94 27.12
N PRO A 211 -7.75 4.62 26.04
CA PRO A 211 -9.00 5.29 25.71
C PRO A 211 -10.16 4.76 26.57
N LYS A 212 -11.22 5.53 26.68
CA LYS A 212 -12.51 5.10 27.28
C LYS A 212 -13.01 3.81 26.61
N GLY A 213 -13.60 2.93 27.40
CA GLY A 213 -14.12 1.63 26.94
C GLY A 213 -13.08 0.51 26.90
N ARG A 214 -11.83 0.79 27.29
CA ARG A 214 -10.77 -0.24 27.37
C ARG A 214 -10.87 -1.09 28.63
N MET A 215 -11.39 -0.51 29.72
CA MET A 215 -11.54 -1.18 31.01
C MET A 215 -12.96 -1.74 31.18
N VAL A 216 -13.17 -2.52 32.23
CA VAL A 216 -14.52 -3.01 32.56
C VAL A 216 -15.44 -1.84 32.92
N PRO A 217 -16.77 -1.91 32.61
CA PRO A 217 -17.68 -0.79 32.78
C PRO A 217 -17.66 -0.13 34.16
N ALA A 218 -17.58 -0.93 35.23
CA ALA A 218 -17.53 -0.41 36.59
C ALA A 218 -16.26 0.42 36.87
N PHE A 219 -15.12 0.00 36.29
CA PHE A 219 -13.86 0.73 36.40
C PHE A 219 -13.94 2.06 35.64
N ASP A 220 -14.42 2.03 34.38
CA ASP A 220 -14.57 3.24 33.56
C ASP A 220 -15.51 4.25 34.23
N ALA A 221 -16.66 3.78 34.76
CA ALA A 221 -17.59 4.62 35.46
C ALA A 221 -17.01 5.28 36.73
N ALA A 222 -16.22 4.54 37.50
CA ALA A 222 -15.54 5.06 38.68
C ALA A 222 -14.46 6.08 38.29
N LEU A 223 -13.69 5.79 37.23
CA LEU A 223 -12.65 6.69 36.73
C LEU A 223 -13.24 8.02 36.20
N GLU A 224 -14.42 8.01 35.60
CA GLU A 224 -15.10 9.22 35.15
C GLU A 224 -15.46 10.19 36.29
N GLN A 225 -15.66 9.70 37.51
CA GLN A 225 -15.95 10.54 38.68
C GLN A 225 -14.68 11.25 39.21
N LEU A 226 -13.48 10.79 38.85
CA LEU A 226 -12.24 11.40 39.28
C LEU A 226 -11.90 12.58 38.37
N GLN A 227 -11.73 13.77 38.97
CA GLN A 227 -11.61 15.02 38.19
C GLN A 227 -10.17 15.52 38.08
N ARG A 228 -9.37 15.28 39.06
CA ARG A 228 -8.00 15.82 39.17
C ARG A 228 -6.97 14.70 39.28
N PRO A 229 -5.77 14.89 38.76
CA PRO A 229 -4.66 14.01 39.06
C PRO A 229 -4.53 13.77 40.59
N GLN A 230 -4.24 12.53 40.94
CA GLN A 230 -4.15 12.01 42.32
C GLN A 230 -5.51 11.75 43.01
N ASP A 231 -6.66 12.11 42.38
CA ASP A 231 -7.95 11.73 42.95
C ASP A 231 -8.06 10.20 43.06
N LEU A 232 -8.58 9.71 44.19
CA LEU A 232 -8.80 8.29 44.48
C LEU A 232 -10.26 7.93 44.35
N SER A 233 -10.54 6.77 43.79
CA SER A 233 -11.89 6.19 43.79
C SER A 233 -12.26 5.67 45.18
N GLY A 234 -13.54 5.34 45.40
CA GLY A 234 -13.95 4.37 46.37
C GLY A 234 -13.52 2.96 45.98
N ILE A 235 -14.03 1.98 46.72
CA ILE A 235 -13.87 0.56 46.35
C ILE A 235 -14.84 0.25 45.21
N VAL A 236 -14.29 -0.23 44.08
CA VAL A 236 -15.03 -0.49 42.82
C VAL A 236 -15.11 -2.00 42.58
N PRO A 237 -16.28 -2.62 42.70
CA PRO A 237 -16.43 -4.04 42.46
C PRO A 237 -16.44 -4.32 40.94
N SER A 238 -15.82 -5.44 40.54
CA SER A 238 -15.84 -5.98 39.19
C SER A 238 -15.81 -7.51 39.18
N GLN A 239 -15.88 -8.12 38.00
CA GLN A 239 -15.71 -9.58 37.86
C GLN A 239 -14.32 -10.08 38.26
N PHE A 240 -13.32 -9.21 38.35
CA PHE A 240 -11.94 -9.56 38.72
C PHE A 240 -11.67 -9.41 40.24
N GLY A 241 -12.56 -8.73 40.95
CA GLY A 241 -12.42 -8.39 42.36
C GLY A 241 -12.73 -6.92 42.63
N LEU A 242 -12.11 -6.39 43.70
CA LEU A 242 -12.28 -5.01 44.14
C LEU A 242 -11.10 -4.16 43.67
N HIS A 243 -11.38 -3.00 43.09
CA HIS A 243 -10.38 -2.05 42.61
C HIS A 243 -10.37 -0.79 43.48
N ILE A 244 -9.18 -0.25 43.74
CA ILE A 244 -8.94 1.13 44.17
C ILE A 244 -8.20 1.79 43.03
N ILE A 245 -8.74 2.88 42.50
CA ILE A 245 -8.24 3.53 41.26
C ILE A 245 -7.71 4.93 41.62
N ARG A 246 -6.58 5.32 41.07
CA ARG A 246 -6.05 6.68 41.13
C ARG A 246 -5.91 7.26 39.74
N LEU A 247 -6.47 8.43 39.52
CA LEU A 247 -6.29 9.16 38.27
C LEU A 247 -4.87 9.76 38.25
N GLU A 248 -4.12 9.51 37.20
CA GLU A 248 -2.78 10.10 36.97
C GLU A 248 -2.85 11.28 35.99
N GLU A 249 -3.49 11.08 34.86
CA GLU A 249 -3.48 12.05 33.78
C GLU A 249 -4.72 11.90 32.87
N ARG A 250 -5.19 13.01 32.33
CA ARG A 250 -6.15 13.02 31.20
C ARG A 250 -5.54 13.78 30.03
N VAL A 251 -5.41 13.10 28.93
CA VAL A 251 -5.02 13.70 27.64
C VAL A 251 -6.29 13.98 26.87
N PRO A 252 -6.61 15.23 26.54
CA PRO A 252 -7.84 15.55 25.83
C PRO A 252 -7.82 14.97 24.41
N ALA A 253 -9.00 14.71 23.86
CA ALA A 253 -9.12 14.44 22.45
C ALA A 253 -8.61 15.64 21.64
N THR A 254 -7.88 15.35 20.59
CA THR A 254 -7.37 16.36 19.65
C THR A 254 -7.75 15.97 18.24
N SER A 255 -7.56 16.88 17.30
CA SER A 255 -7.65 16.56 15.86
C SER A 255 -6.33 16.91 15.22
N LYS A 256 -5.84 16.05 14.34
CA LYS A 256 -4.65 16.37 13.54
C LYS A 256 -4.92 17.62 12.72
N PRO A 257 -4.04 18.63 12.75
CA PRO A 257 -4.20 19.84 11.92
C PRO A 257 -4.25 19.48 10.44
N TYR A 258 -4.93 20.29 9.65
CA TYR A 258 -5.03 20.09 8.20
C TYR A 258 -3.65 19.94 7.55
N GLU A 259 -2.68 20.71 7.99
CA GLU A 259 -1.32 20.76 7.47
C GLU A 259 -0.58 19.40 7.57
N GLU A 260 -0.87 18.62 8.62
CA GLU A 260 -0.30 17.28 8.79
C GLU A 260 -0.89 16.25 7.83
N VAL A 261 -2.14 16.43 7.43
CA VAL A 261 -2.88 15.48 6.60
C VAL A 261 -3.09 15.99 5.17
N GLN A 262 -2.65 17.20 4.87
CA GLN A 262 -2.84 17.88 3.59
C GLN A 262 -2.35 17.06 2.41
N ALA A 263 -1.13 16.54 2.48
CA ALA A 263 -0.52 15.76 1.39
C ALA A 263 -1.34 14.49 1.09
N GLN A 264 -1.81 13.80 2.13
CA GLN A 264 -2.67 12.63 1.99
C GLN A 264 -4.00 13.01 1.35
N LEU A 265 -4.65 14.06 1.85
CA LEU A 265 -5.95 14.50 1.34
C LEU A 265 -5.86 15.03 -0.11
N HIS A 266 -4.77 15.67 -0.48
CA HIS A 266 -4.51 16.05 -1.87
C HIS A 266 -4.40 14.83 -2.78
N ALA A 267 -3.66 13.80 -2.37
CA ALA A 267 -3.54 12.55 -3.13
C ALA A 267 -4.91 11.84 -3.27
N GLU A 268 -5.69 11.77 -2.20
CA GLU A 268 -7.04 11.18 -2.21
C GLU A 268 -7.99 11.97 -3.12
N ALA A 269 -7.99 13.31 -3.02
CA ALA A 269 -8.82 14.16 -3.87
C ALA A 269 -8.46 14.01 -5.35
N THR A 270 -7.17 14.01 -5.67
CA THR A 270 -6.67 13.78 -7.02
C THR A 270 -7.12 12.42 -7.54
N ALA A 271 -6.85 11.34 -6.82
CA ALA A 271 -7.25 9.98 -7.22
C ALA A 271 -8.77 9.86 -7.44
N LYS A 272 -9.57 10.49 -6.58
CA LYS A 272 -11.04 10.52 -6.72
C LYS A 272 -11.49 11.23 -8.00
N VAL A 273 -10.88 12.38 -8.33
CA VAL A 273 -11.24 13.12 -9.57
C VAL A 273 -10.88 12.29 -10.80
N LEU A 274 -9.68 11.72 -10.86
CA LEU A 274 -9.23 10.89 -11.97
C LEU A 274 -10.14 9.67 -12.17
N LYS A 275 -10.40 8.94 -11.09
CA LYS A 275 -11.31 7.79 -11.10
C LYS A 275 -12.72 8.17 -11.57
N ASN A 276 -13.26 9.29 -11.10
CA ASN A 276 -14.59 9.76 -11.51
C ASN A 276 -14.64 10.12 -13.00
N ALA A 277 -13.57 10.69 -13.55
CA ALA A 277 -13.49 10.99 -14.97
C ALA A 277 -13.50 9.69 -15.81
N GLN A 278 -12.70 8.71 -15.45
CA GLN A 278 -12.66 7.40 -16.10
C GLN A 278 -14.03 6.68 -16.00
N THR A 279 -14.63 6.68 -14.79
CA THR A 279 -15.94 6.06 -14.58
C THR A 279 -17.03 6.71 -15.45
N ARG A 280 -17.08 8.05 -15.50
CA ARG A 280 -18.04 8.77 -16.36
C ARG A 280 -17.89 8.39 -17.83
N GLU A 281 -16.67 8.23 -18.32
CA GLU A 281 -16.44 7.85 -19.71
C GLU A 281 -16.89 6.40 -19.99
N ILE A 282 -16.59 5.48 -19.08
CA ILE A 282 -17.07 4.09 -19.18
C ILE A 282 -18.60 4.05 -19.18
N GLU A 283 -19.27 4.81 -18.31
CA GLU A 283 -20.72 4.88 -18.25
C GLU A 283 -21.33 5.50 -19.53
N ARG A 284 -20.68 6.54 -20.06
CA ARG A 284 -21.07 7.15 -21.34
C ARG A 284 -21.01 6.15 -22.49
N LEU A 285 -19.90 5.40 -22.59
CA LEU A 285 -19.73 4.37 -23.60
C LEU A 285 -20.74 3.22 -23.43
N ARG A 286 -20.96 2.80 -22.18
CA ARG A 286 -21.95 1.76 -21.86
C ARG A 286 -23.38 2.17 -22.27
N ALA A 287 -23.73 3.42 -22.05
CA ALA A 287 -25.04 3.94 -22.43
C ALA A 287 -25.28 4.02 -23.96
N GLN A 288 -24.20 4.01 -24.75
CA GLN A 288 -24.27 3.96 -26.21
C GLN A 288 -24.38 2.54 -26.75
N ALA A 289 -24.09 1.53 -25.93
CA ALA A 289 -24.16 0.14 -26.37
C ALA A 289 -25.63 -0.29 -26.50
N THR A 290 -25.95 -0.89 -27.63
CA THR A 290 -27.24 -1.56 -27.88
C THR A 290 -26.99 -3.06 -27.99
N GLY A 291 -27.83 -3.85 -27.38
CA GLY A 291 -27.72 -5.31 -27.40
C GLY A 291 -29.03 -5.97 -27.79
N ASP A 292 -28.91 -7.14 -28.38
CA ASP A 292 -30.03 -8.08 -28.62
C ASP A 292 -30.05 -9.03 -27.39
N GLU A 293 -30.97 -8.77 -26.49
CA GLU A 293 -31.09 -9.51 -25.23
C GLU A 293 -31.39 -10.99 -25.47
N GLU A 294 -32.22 -11.33 -26.47
CA GLU A 294 -32.54 -12.71 -26.81
C GLU A 294 -31.30 -13.49 -27.25
N ARG A 295 -30.50 -12.88 -28.13
CA ARG A 295 -29.21 -13.48 -28.55
C ARG A 295 -28.22 -13.61 -27.45
N LEU A 296 -28.16 -12.63 -26.54
CA LEU A 296 -27.27 -12.67 -25.39
C LEU A 296 -27.64 -13.83 -24.44
N GLN A 297 -28.92 -13.97 -24.14
CA GLN A 297 -29.42 -15.06 -23.28
C GLN A 297 -29.21 -16.43 -23.95
N ALA A 298 -29.46 -16.55 -25.26
CA ALA A 298 -29.19 -17.78 -26.02
C ALA A 298 -27.71 -18.17 -25.95
N PHE A 299 -26.81 -17.19 -26.14
CA PHE A 299 -25.37 -17.41 -26.04
C PHE A 299 -24.97 -17.87 -24.61
N ILE A 300 -25.46 -17.20 -23.57
CA ILE A 300 -25.20 -17.57 -22.18
C ILE A 300 -25.66 -19.00 -21.88
N ALA A 301 -26.84 -19.37 -22.33
CA ALA A 301 -27.38 -20.73 -22.16
C ALA A 301 -26.51 -21.78 -22.89
N ALA A 302 -26.07 -21.49 -24.10
CA ALA A 302 -25.17 -22.37 -24.85
C ALA A 302 -23.84 -22.61 -24.13
N GLN A 303 -23.25 -21.56 -23.57
CA GLN A 303 -21.97 -21.66 -22.81
C GLN A 303 -22.13 -22.48 -21.51
N LYS A 304 -23.26 -22.34 -20.82
CA LYS A 304 -23.53 -23.13 -19.61
C LYS A 304 -23.64 -24.63 -19.93
N ASN A 305 -24.23 -24.98 -21.07
CA ASN A 305 -24.36 -26.35 -21.49
C ASN A 305 -23.06 -26.96 -22.06
N ALA A 306 -22.14 -26.11 -22.53
CA ALA A 306 -20.83 -26.52 -23.05
C ALA A 306 -19.75 -26.64 -21.95
N ALA A 307 -19.99 -26.13 -20.75
CA ALA A 307 -19.04 -26.24 -19.64
C ALA A 307 -18.95 -27.71 -19.19
N PRO A 308 -17.75 -28.30 -19.06
CA PRO A 308 -17.61 -29.65 -18.51
C PRO A 308 -18.15 -29.67 -17.08
N THR A 309 -18.96 -30.70 -16.77
CA THR A 309 -19.45 -30.94 -15.42
C THR A 309 -18.26 -31.05 -14.48
N PRO A 310 -18.23 -30.35 -13.33
CA PRO A 310 -17.12 -30.48 -12.39
C PRO A 310 -17.05 -31.93 -11.93
N GLU A 311 -15.94 -32.61 -12.24
CA GLU A 311 -15.65 -33.94 -11.67
C GLU A 311 -15.52 -33.77 -10.14
N HIS A 312 -16.52 -34.28 -9.43
CA HIS A 312 -16.43 -34.49 -8.00
C HIS A 312 -15.28 -35.49 -7.71
N LYS A 313 -14.14 -34.97 -7.28
CA LYS A 313 -13.12 -35.75 -6.58
C LYS A 313 -13.20 -35.51 -5.08
#